data_b6474b95d643cc718d7ec31455465d47
#
_entry.id   b6474b95d643cc718d7ec31455465d47
#
_cell.length_a   1.000
_cell.length_b   1.000
_cell.length_c   1.000
_cell.angle_alpha   90.00
_cell.angle_beta   90.00
_cell.angle_gamma   90.00
#
_symmetry.space_group_name_H-M   'P 1'
#
loop_
_entity.id
_entity.type
_entity.pdbx_description
1 polymer ?
#
loop_
_entity_poly.entity_id
_entity_poly.type
_entity_poly.pdbx_seq_one_letter_code
_entity_poly.pdbx_strand_id
1 'polypeptide(L)'
;KLDEAIICSGERDALNVAGYGYHPVWFNSETAELTPKNYKDIVRCAETIYNLPDIDETGIRAAVSLGMKYLEIHHVWLPDSLRNFKDPRGKSRKDFLDYIEIYPKPYDFKKLINVAKPMRFWRTDLTKNGIKYNISSANTRFFLQSNGFYQLENKNSKTGQMFVKIDGHIVREVQPKDIKGHLINYCENNYLSNDILELVLNTNRLSDSTLQGLKQIDIDFTDYEPEAQFLFFENKVWKVTSKDIIENRPGSIDRFVWER
;
A
#
# COMPACT_ATOMS: atom_id res chain seq x y z
N LYS A 1 -25.74 1.30 -14.74
CA LYS A 1 -24.56 1.31 -13.88
C LYS A 1 -23.41 0.74 -14.69
N LEU A 2 -22.24 1.37 -14.65
CA LEU A 2 -21.04 0.89 -15.32
C LEU A 2 -20.49 -0.35 -14.60
N ASP A 3 -19.80 -1.23 -15.30
CA ASP A 3 -19.17 -2.40 -14.68
C ASP A 3 -18.04 -1.97 -13.75
N GLU A 4 -17.26 -0.94 -14.16
CA GLU A 4 -16.17 -0.40 -13.37
C GLU A 4 -15.99 1.11 -13.53
N ALA A 5 -15.28 1.73 -12.56
CA ALA A 5 -14.69 3.06 -12.67
C ALA A 5 -13.25 3.01 -12.17
N ILE A 6 -12.32 3.69 -12.87
CA ILE A 6 -10.89 3.69 -12.51
C ILE A 6 -10.48 5.11 -12.13
N ILE A 7 -10.10 5.29 -10.84
CA ILE A 7 -9.52 6.53 -10.34
C ILE A 7 -8.07 6.62 -10.82
N CYS A 8 -7.75 7.66 -11.57
CA CYS A 8 -6.44 7.91 -12.17
C CYS A 8 -5.73 9.06 -11.46
N SER A 9 -4.39 9.04 -11.46
CA SER A 9 -3.55 10.07 -10.84
C SER A 9 -3.69 11.44 -11.52
N GLY A 10 -4.05 11.48 -12.80
CA GLY A 10 -4.23 12.72 -13.55
C GLY A 10 -5.00 12.55 -14.86
N GLU A 11 -5.26 13.68 -15.54
CA GLU A 11 -6.01 13.72 -16.78
C GLU A 11 -5.37 12.89 -17.91
N ARG A 12 -4.05 12.94 -18.02
CA ARG A 12 -3.31 12.21 -19.05
C ARG A 12 -3.51 10.69 -18.92
N ASP A 13 -3.42 10.18 -17.70
CA ASP A 13 -3.65 8.76 -17.44
C ASP A 13 -5.12 8.39 -17.65
N ALA A 14 -6.03 9.29 -17.27
CA ALA A 14 -7.46 9.09 -17.52
C ALA A 14 -7.77 8.96 -19.02
N LEU A 15 -7.18 9.81 -19.87
CA LEU A 15 -7.35 9.70 -21.32
C LEU A 15 -6.80 8.37 -21.88
N ASN A 16 -5.66 7.91 -21.38
CA ASN A 16 -5.09 6.62 -21.76
C ASN A 16 -5.98 5.45 -21.30
N VAL A 17 -6.49 5.49 -20.07
CA VAL A 17 -7.43 4.49 -19.52
C VAL A 17 -8.70 4.41 -20.39
N ALA A 18 -9.27 5.57 -20.79
CA ALA A 18 -10.39 5.63 -21.70
C ALA A 18 -10.07 5.03 -23.08
N GLY A 19 -8.87 5.27 -23.60
CA GLY A 19 -8.38 4.68 -24.85
C GLY A 19 -8.29 3.14 -24.81
N TYR A 20 -8.15 2.56 -23.61
CA TYR A 20 -8.19 1.10 -23.38
C TYR A 20 -9.60 0.55 -23.14
N GLY A 21 -10.65 1.41 -23.24
CA GLY A 21 -12.05 1.00 -23.14
C GLY A 21 -12.61 0.95 -21.72
N TYR A 22 -11.93 1.54 -20.74
CA TYR A 22 -12.37 1.64 -19.35
C TYR A 22 -12.94 3.03 -19.03
N HIS A 23 -13.59 3.18 -17.87
CA HIS A 23 -14.26 4.40 -17.43
C HIS A 23 -13.41 5.15 -16.39
N PRO A 24 -12.60 6.14 -16.79
CA PRO A 24 -11.74 6.85 -15.86
C PRO A 24 -12.50 7.89 -15.04
N VAL A 25 -12.00 8.12 -13.84
CA VAL A 25 -12.33 9.24 -12.96
C VAL A 25 -11.01 9.89 -12.54
N TRP A 26 -10.92 11.21 -12.59
CA TRP A 26 -9.75 11.93 -12.12
C TRP A 26 -10.15 13.23 -11.41
N PHE A 27 -9.23 13.81 -10.68
CA PHE A 27 -9.41 15.07 -9.97
C PHE A 27 -8.51 16.14 -10.58
N ASN A 28 -8.97 17.40 -10.58
CA ASN A 28 -8.24 18.52 -11.16
C ASN A 28 -6.93 18.90 -10.44
N SER A 29 -6.57 18.20 -9.38
CA SER A 29 -5.33 18.42 -8.61
C SER A 29 -4.82 17.09 -8.09
N GLU A 30 -3.51 16.86 -8.20
CA GLU A 30 -2.82 15.69 -7.62
C GLU A 30 -2.97 15.60 -6.09
N THR A 31 -3.26 16.74 -5.43
CA THR A 31 -3.50 16.82 -3.99
C THR A 31 -4.98 16.75 -3.62
N ALA A 32 -5.88 16.63 -4.59
CA ALA A 32 -7.31 16.55 -4.31
C ALA A 32 -7.66 15.21 -3.67
N GLU A 33 -8.19 15.27 -2.46
CA GLU A 33 -8.68 14.08 -1.78
C GLU A 33 -10.06 13.66 -2.29
N LEU A 34 -10.27 12.35 -2.40
CA LEU A 34 -11.60 11.78 -2.63
C LEU A 34 -12.48 12.04 -1.41
N THR A 35 -13.43 12.95 -1.55
CA THR A 35 -14.40 13.26 -0.49
C THR A 35 -15.43 12.13 -0.34
N PRO A 36 -16.07 11.96 0.85
CA PRO A 36 -17.15 11.00 1.02
C PRO A 36 -18.32 11.20 0.05
N LYS A 37 -18.58 12.45 -0.36
CA LYS A 37 -19.61 12.79 -1.34
C LYS A 37 -19.22 12.22 -2.72
N ASN A 38 -18.03 12.56 -3.20
CA ASN A 38 -17.54 12.10 -4.50
C ASN A 38 -17.45 10.56 -4.55
N TYR A 39 -17.01 9.93 -3.45
CA TYR A 39 -16.99 8.47 -3.36
C TYR A 39 -18.39 7.87 -3.53
N LYS A 40 -19.40 8.41 -2.82
CA LYS A 40 -20.79 7.96 -2.98
C LYS A 40 -21.30 8.13 -4.39
N ASP A 41 -20.94 9.20 -5.07
CA ASP A 41 -21.35 9.46 -6.45
C ASP A 41 -20.71 8.42 -7.40
N ILE A 42 -19.43 8.08 -7.24
CA ILE A 42 -18.76 7.03 -8.01
C ILE A 42 -19.41 5.65 -7.76
N VAL A 43 -19.69 5.30 -6.49
CA VAL A 43 -20.37 4.03 -6.11
C VAL A 43 -21.77 3.89 -6.75
N ARG A 44 -22.46 5.01 -6.96
CA ARG A 44 -23.76 5.00 -7.67
C ARG A 44 -23.59 4.72 -9.16
N CYS A 45 -22.49 5.18 -9.75
CA CYS A 45 -22.24 5.07 -11.19
C CYS A 45 -21.60 3.74 -11.59
N ALA A 46 -20.74 3.14 -10.77
CA ALA A 46 -20.00 1.93 -11.09
C ALA A 46 -20.24 0.80 -10.07
N GLU A 47 -20.08 -0.45 -10.53
CA GLU A 47 -20.18 -1.64 -9.67
C GLU A 47 -18.87 -1.88 -8.91
N THR A 48 -17.74 -1.79 -9.61
CA THR A 48 -16.41 -1.93 -9.02
C THR A 48 -15.63 -0.63 -9.19
N ILE A 49 -14.94 -0.21 -8.16
CA ILE A 49 -14.07 0.96 -8.19
C ILE A 49 -12.63 0.50 -8.10
N TYR A 50 -11.83 0.93 -9.06
CA TYR A 50 -10.39 0.72 -9.08
C TYR A 50 -9.66 2.03 -8.81
N ASN A 51 -8.46 1.94 -8.25
CA ASN A 51 -7.49 3.03 -8.15
C ASN A 51 -6.21 2.61 -8.87
N LEU A 52 -5.75 3.43 -9.80
CA LEU A 52 -4.54 3.24 -10.59
C LEU A 52 -3.53 4.33 -10.19
N PRO A 53 -2.72 4.10 -9.13
CA PRO A 53 -1.76 5.07 -8.65
C PRO A 53 -0.45 5.00 -9.42
N ASP A 54 0.31 6.10 -9.38
CA ASP A 54 1.73 6.08 -9.67
C ASP A 54 2.46 5.17 -8.69
N ILE A 55 3.54 4.56 -9.14
CA ILE A 55 4.36 3.69 -8.27
C ILE A 55 5.53 4.43 -7.62
N ASP A 56 5.59 5.77 -7.69
CA ASP A 56 6.52 6.52 -6.86
C ASP A 56 6.05 6.56 -5.39
N GLU A 57 6.88 7.06 -4.51
CA GLU A 57 6.61 7.09 -3.08
C GLU A 57 5.34 7.86 -2.75
N THR A 58 5.11 8.99 -3.41
CA THR A 58 3.93 9.84 -3.21
C THR A 58 2.65 9.13 -3.66
N GLY A 59 2.66 8.52 -4.84
CA GLY A 59 1.53 7.78 -5.38
C GLY A 59 1.18 6.56 -4.54
N ILE A 60 2.19 5.81 -4.06
CA ILE A 60 1.99 4.66 -3.17
C ILE A 60 1.36 5.10 -1.84
N ARG A 61 1.87 6.16 -1.21
CA ARG A 61 1.30 6.68 0.05
C ARG A 61 -0.15 7.16 -0.13
N ALA A 62 -0.42 7.88 -1.22
CA ALA A 62 -1.78 8.34 -1.53
C ALA A 62 -2.73 7.16 -1.76
N ALA A 63 -2.29 6.12 -2.48
CA ALA A 63 -3.09 4.92 -2.71
C ALA A 63 -3.38 4.17 -1.40
N VAL A 64 -2.38 4.01 -0.52
CA VAL A 64 -2.57 3.37 0.80
C VAL A 64 -3.57 4.16 1.63
N SER A 65 -3.41 5.49 1.73
CA SER A 65 -4.33 6.36 2.46
C SER A 65 -5.77 6.25 1.92
N LEU A 66 -5.93 6.27 0.59
CA LEU A 66 -7.22 6.11 -0.07
C LEU A 66 -7.86 4.75 0.24
N GLY A 67 -7.09 3.67 0.13
CA GLY A 67 -7.56 2.31 0.36
C GLY A 67 -7.90 2.04 1.82
N MET A 68 -7.20 2.68 2.77
CA MET A 68 -7.52 2.59 4.21
C MET A 68 -8.78 3.38 4.57
N LYS A 69 -9.09 4.44 3.80
CA LYS A 69 -10.31 5.24 3.99
C LYS A 69 -11.54 4.60 3.32
N TYR A 70 -11.35 3.96 2.16
CA TYR A 70 -12.41 3.33 1.34
C TYR A 70 -12.02 1.89 0.99
N LEU A 71 -12.32 0.97 1.91
CA LEU A 71 -11.87 -0.43 1.90
C LEU A 71 -12.38 -1.29 0.72
N GLU A 72 -13.33 -0.78 -0.06
CA GLU A 72 -13.87 -1.49 -1.23
C GLU A 72 -13.17 -1.12 -2.54
N ILE A 73 -12.29 -0.12 -2.53
CA ILE A 73 -11.52 0.27 -3.70
C ILE A 73 -10.44 -0.77 -3.98
N HIS A 74 -10.40 -1.30 -5.20
CA HIS A 74 -9.37 -2.23 -5.67
C HIS A 74 -8.18 -1.47 -6.21
N HIS A 75 -6.96 -1.79 -5.76
CA HIS A 75 -5.75 -1.12 -6.21
C HIS A 75 -5.10 -1.89 -7.36
N VAL A 76 -4.93 -1.20 -8.49
CA VAL A 76 -4.24 -1.71 -9.69
C VAL A 76 -2.79 -1.27 -9.60
N TRP A 77 -1.91 -2.14 -9.11
CA TRP A 77 -0.50 -1.84 -8.98
C TRP A 77 0.24 -2.11 -10.30
N LEU A 78 0.90 -1.08 -10.82
CA LEU A 78 1.86 -1.25 -11.89
C LEU A 78 3.06 -2.07 -11.39
N PRO A 79 3.72 -2.87 -12.24
CA PRO A 79 4.83 -3.72 -11.80
C PRO A 79 6.03 -2.87 -11.38
N ASP A 80 6.67 -3.21 -10.26
CA ASP A 80 7.87 -2.51 -9.76
C ASP A 80 9.01 -2.51 -10.78
N SER A 81 9.08 -3.55 -11.63
CA SER A 81 10.05 -3.63 -12.74
C SER A 81 9.95 -2.47 -13.73
N LEU A 82 8.83 -1.74 -13.77
CA LEU A 82 8.67 -0.54 -14.60
C LEU A 82 9.74 0.52 -14.27
N ARG A 83 10.13 0.63 -12.99
CA ARG A 83 11.16 1.57 -12.52
C ARG A 83 12.54 1.31 -13.10
N ASN A 84 12.80 0.09 -13.59
CA ASN A 84 14.08 -0.27 -14.24
C ASN A 84 14.22 0.36 -15.63
N PHE A 85 13.12 0.77 -16.24
CA PHE A 85 13.11 1.49 -17.50
C PHE A 85 13.22 2.99 -17.26
N LYS A 86 13.94 3.67 -18.15
CA LYS A 86 14.08 5.12 -18.09
C LYS A 86 13.26 5.78 -19.20
N ASP A 87 12.74 6.96 -18.90
CA ASP A 87 12.14 7.82 -19.90
C ASP A 87 13.27 8.51 -20.74
N PRO A 88 12.94 9.22 -21.83
CA PRO A 88 13.92 9.94 -22.64
C PRO A 88 14.75 10.98 -21.89
N ARG A 89 14.30 11.42 -20.70
CA ARG A 89 15.00 12.36 -19.80
C ARG A 89 15.86 11.65 -18.75
N GLY A 90 15.92 10.31 -18.79
CA GLY A 90 16.68 9.50 -17.84
C GLY A 90 15.99 9.25 -16.49
N LYS A 91 14.72 9.67 -16.32
CA LYS A 91 13.94 9.42 -15.09
C LYS A 91 13.36 8.01 -15.09
N SER A 92 13.22 7.41 -13.92
CA SER A 92 12.56 6.13 -13.77
C SER A 92 11.07 6.26 -14.11
N ARG A 93 10.57 5.28 -14.84
CA ARG A 93 9.16 5.20 -15.23
C ARG A 93 8.30 4.83 -14.03
N LYS A 94 7.07 5.40 -13.94
CA LYS A 94 6.27 5.30 -12.72
C LYS A 94 4.76 5.35 -12.89
N ASP A 95 4.25 5.89 -14.00
CA ASP A 95 2.84 6.16 -14.25
C ASP A 95 2.22 5.24 -15.31
N PHE A 96 0.93 5.38 -15.57
CA PHE A 96 0.23 4.53 -16.51
C PHE A 96 0.67 4.76 -17.95
N LEU A 97 0.99 6.01 -18.34
CA LEU A 97 1.55 6.28 -19.67
C LEU A 97 2.88 5.53 -19.85
N ASP A 98 3.75 5.62 -18.85
CA ASP A 98 5.02 4.89 -18.87
C ASP A 98 4.82 3.37 -19.01
N TYR A 99 3.78 2.83 -18.36
CA TYR A 99 3.44 1.42 -18.44
C TYR A 99 3.01 1.01 -19.85
N ILE A 100 2.09 1.75 -20.48
CA ILE A 100 1.58 1.39 -21.81
C ILE A 100 2.60 1.60 -22.94
N GLU A 101 3.60 2.45 -22.74
CA GLU A 101 4.73 2.55 -23.68
C GLU A 101 5.59 1.28 -23.71
N ILE A 102 5.69 0.55 -22.60
CA ILE A 102 6.43 -0.72 -22.48
C ILE A 102 5.52 -1.91 -22.78
N TYR A 103 4.26 -1.86 -22.31
CA TYR A 103 3.27 -2.94 -22.42
C TYR A 103 2.00 -2.44 -23.16
N PRO A 104 2.06 -2.20 -24.49
CA PRO A 104 1.00 -1.51 -25.21
C PRO A 104 -0.26 -2.38 -25.47
N LYS A 105 -0.23 -3.66 -25.11
CA LYS A 105 -1.35 -4.56 -25.37
C LYS A 105 -2.45 -4.40 -24.33
N PRO A 106 -3.72 -4.16 -24.70
CA PRO A 106 -4.84 -4.08 -23.76
C PRO A 106 -4.96 -5.27 -22.83
N TYR A 107 -4.54 -6.45 -23.28
CA TYR A 107 -4.51 -7.68 -22.51
C TYR A 107 -3.59 -7.59 -21.27
N ASP A 108 -2.47 -6.87 -21.37
CA ASP A 108 -1.54 -6.74 -20.23
C ASP A 108 -2.15 -5.87 -19.13
N PHE A 109 -2.83 -4.79 -19.48
CA PHE A 109 -3.59 -3.99 -18.51
C PHE A 109 -4.74 -4.78 -17.89
N LYS A 110 -5.49 -5.54 -18.69
CA LYS A 110 -6.55 -6.42 -18.18
C LYS A 110 -6.06 -7.42 -17.15
N LYS A 111 -4.83 -7.94 -17.29
CA LYS A 111 -4.22 -8.80 -16.25
C LYS A 111 -4.05 -8.07 -14.92
N LEU A 112 -3.61 -6.80 -14.95
CA LEU A 112 -3.47 -6.00 -13.73
C LEU A 112 -4.83 -5.76 -13.06
N ILE A 113 -5.86 -5.42 -13.83
CA ILE A 113 -7.23 -5.28 -13.33
C ILE A 113 -7.71 -6.57 -12.65
N ASN A 114 -7.48 -7.73 -13.27
CA ASN A 114 -7.93 -9.04 -12.75
C ASN A 114 -7.25 -9.44 -11.43
N VAL A 115 -6.06 -8.94 -11.15
CA VAL A 115 -5.33 -9.23 -9.90
C VAL A 115 -5.45 -8.11 -8.86
N ALA A 116 -6.11 -7.00 -9.21
CA ALA A 116 -6.33 -5.88 -8.30
C ALA A 116 -7.12 -6.32 -7.06
N LYS A 117 -6.73 -5.79 -5.90
CA LYS A 117 -7.28 -6.19 -4.60
C LYS A 117 -7.62 -4.97 -3.76
N PRO A 118 -8.70 -5.05 -2.95
CA PRO A 118 -8.99 -4.05 -1.95
C PRO A 118 -8.03 -4.19 -0.75
N MET A 119 -7.91 -3.12 0.04
CA MET A 119 -7.07 -3.09 1.24
C MET A 119 -7.65 -3.81 2.45
N ARG A 120 -8.86 -4.37 2.36
CA ARG A 120 -9.48 -5.12 3.45
C ARG A 120 -8.81 -6.49 3.62
N PHE A 121 -8.67 -6.94 4.85
CA PHE A 121 -8.04 -8.24 5.19
C PHE A 121 -9.01 -9.43 5.16
N TRP A 122 -10.30 -9.21 4.93
CA TRP A 122 -11.33 -10.25 4.81
C TRP A 122 -11.89 -10.32 3.40
N ARG A 123 -12.59 -11.40 3.12
CA ARG A 123 -13.45 -11.55 1.95
C ARG A 123 -14.89 -11.82 2.40
N THR A 124 -15.82 -11.49 1.55
CA THR A 124 -17.25 -11.69 1.76
C THR A 124 -17.74 -12.75 0.80
N ASP A 125 -18.33 -13.80 1.32
CA ASP A 125 -18.93 -14.87 0.54
C ASP A 125 -20.45 -14.82 0.72
N LEU A 126 -21.21 -14.81 -0.38
CA LEU A 126 -22.67 -14.94 -0.34
C LEU A 126 -23.02 -16.43 -0.21
N THR A 127 -23.77 -16.77 0.83
CA THR A 127 -24.25 -18.12 1.09
C THR A 127 -25.76 -18.15 1.09
N LYS A 128 -26.36 -19.35 1.04
CA LYS A 128 -27.81 -19.52 1.16
C LYS A 128 -28.38 -18.94 2.46
N ASN A 129 -27.56 -18.83 3.50
CA ASN A 129 -27.94 -18.34 4.82
C ASN A 129 -27.53 -16.87 5.05
N GLY A 130 -27.13 -16.13 4.01
CA GLY A 130 -26.72 -14.74 4.10
C GLY A 130 -25.22 -14.52 3.82
N ILE A 131 -24.72 -13.39 4.28
CA ILE A 131 -23.33 -12.98 4.10
C ILE A 131 -22.44 -13.69 5.12
N LYS A 132 -21.34 -14.29 4.66
CA LYS A 132 -20.30 -14.88 5.50
C LYS A 132 -18.98 -14.16 5.27
N TYR A 133 -18.36 -13.73 6.35
CA TYR A 133 -17.01 -13.14 6.33
C TYR A 133 -15.95 -14.21 6.61
N ASN A 134 -14.82 -14.16 5.89
CA ASN A 134 -13.68 -15.04 6.07
C ASN A 134 -12.38 -14.27 6.01
N ILE A 135 -11.39 -14.60 6.84
CA ILE A 135 -10.04 -14.05 6.70
C ILE A 135 -9.45 -14.53 5.36
N SER A 136 -8.98 -13.58 4.57
CA SER A 136 -8.22 -13.86 3.34
C SER A 136 -6.74 -13.68 3.61
N SER A 137 -5.95 -14.76 3.59
CA SER A 137 -4.51 -14.69 3.84
C SER A 137 -3.78 -13.74 2.89
N ALA A 138 -4.16 -13.74 1.61
CA ALA A 138 -3.57 -12.83 0.62
C ALA A 138 -3.90 -11.36 0.90
N ASN A 139 -5.17 -11.06 1.24
CA ASN A 139 -5.58 -9.69 1.56
C ASN A 139 -5.00 -9.25 2.91
N THR A 140 -4.95 -10.14 3.91
CA THR A 140 -4.31 -9.85 5.21
C THR A 140 -2.83 -9.51 5.03
N ARG A 141 -2.11 -10.29 4.23
CA ARG A 141 -0.72 -9.98 3.90
C ARG A 141 -0.58 -8.60 3.27
N PHE A 142 -1.41 -8.31 2.27
CA PHE A 142 -1.40 -7.01 1.59
C PHE A 142 -1.75 -5.86 2.55
N PHE A 143 -2.80 -6.03 3.37
CA PHE A 143 -3.19 -5.07 4.39
C PHE A 143 -2.05 -4.79 5.37
N LEU A 144 -1.43 -5.83 5.91
CA LEU A 144 -0.34 -5.69 6.88
C LEU A 144 0.88 -5.00 6.27
N GLN A 145 1.27 -5.37 5.04
CA GLN A 145 2.37 -4.71 4.33
C GLN A 145 2.09 -3.23 4.08
N SER A 146 0.84 -2.88 3.72
CA SER A 146 0.41 -1.49 3.55
C SER A 146 0.39 -0.69 4.87
N ASN A 147 0.35 -1.40 6.00
CA ASN A 147 0.47 -0.82 7.35
C ASN A 147 1.89 -0.91 7.92
N GLY A 148 2.89 -1.20 7.09
CA GLY A 148 4.30 -1.20 7.47
C GLY A 148 4.78 -2.46 8.16
N PHE A 149 4.03 -3.58 8.13
CA PHE A 149 4.47 -4.84 8.73
C PHE A 149 5.27 -5.69 7.73
N TYR A 150 6.47 -6.10 8.14
CA TYR A 150 7.43 -6.85 7.33
C TYR A 150 8.16 -7.91 8.15
N GLN A 151 9.03 -8.65 7.49
CA GLN A 151 10.00 -9.55 8.13
C GLN A 151 11.42 -9.08 7.84
N LEU A 152 12.29 -9.22 8.85
CA LEU A 152 13.74 -9.11 8.73
C LEU A 152 14.40 -10.44 9.01
N GLU A 153 15.56 -10.67 8.39
CA GLU A 153 16.44 -11.78 8.78
C GLU A 153 16.96 -11.54 10.21
N ASN A 154 16.84 -12.56 11.05
CA ASN A 154 17.41 -12.54 12.42
C ASN A 154 18.09 -13.87 12.71
N LYS A 155 19.39 -13.93 12.52
CA LYS A 155 20.21 -15.14 12.75
C LYS A 155 20.16 -15.67 14.17
N ASN A 156 19.77 -14.80 15.13
CA ASN A 156 19.68 -15.17 16.54
C ASN A 156 18.30 -15.70 16.96
N SER A 157 17.31 -15.62 16.08
CA SER A 157 15.98 -16.17 16.36
C SER A 157 15.90 -17.64 15.98
N LYS A 158 15.03 -18.41 16.67
CA LYS A 158 14.79 -19.84 16.36
C LYS A 158 14.24 -20.07 14.94
N THR A 159 13.56 -19.08 14.37
CA THR A 159 12.95 -19.13 13.05
C THR A 159 13.83 -18.51 11.97
N GLY A 160 14.96 -17.90 12.32
CA GLY A 160 15.81 -17.14 11.40
C GLY A 160 15.21 -15.78 10.99
N GLN A 161 14.06 -15.40 11.55
CA GLN A 161 13.30 -14.20 11.16
C GLN A 161 12.70 -13.50 12.36
N MET A 162 12.43 -12.21 12.19
CA MET A 162 11.68 -11.39 13.15
C MET A 162 10.65 -10.56 12.42
N PHE A 163 9.51 -10.29 13.05
CA PHE A 163 8.51 -9.38 12.52
C PHE A 163 8.83 -7.96 12.97
N VAL A 164 8.67 -7.02 12.05
CA VAL A 164 8.89 -5.60 12.32
C VAL A 164 7.73 -4.77 11.81
N LYS A 165 7.53 -3.62 12.45
CA LYS A 165 6.70 -2.54 11.94
C LYS A 165 7.60 -1.36 11.62
N ILE A 166 7.44 -0.80 10.41
CA ILE A 166 8.13 0.40 9.95
C ILE A 166 7.12 1.55 9.91
N ASP A 167 7.49 2.63 10.57
CA ASP A 167 6.74 3.88 10.54
C ASP A 167 7.72 5.01 10.16
N GLY A 168 7.59 5.49 8.93
CA GLY A 168 8.56 6.42 8.34
C GLY A 168 9.97 5.81 8.25
N HIS A 169 10.86 6.21 9.15
CA HIS A 169 12.24 5.70 9.27
C HIS A 169 12.47 4.91 10.57
N ILE A 170 11.45 4.78 11.41
CA ILE A 170 11.53 4.06 12.68
C ILE A 170 11.12 2.62 12.48
N VAL A 171 11.97 1.69 12.91
CA VAL A 171 11.72 0.24 12.87
C VAL A 171 11.55 -0.26 14.30
N ARG A 172 10.48 -1.00 14.56
CA ARG A 172 10.28 -1.68 15.85
C ARG A 172 10.00 -3.16 15.65
N GLU A 173 10.52 -3.98 16.55
CA GLU A 173 10.15 -5.37 16.61
C GLU A 173 8.70 -5.51 17.10
N VAL A 174 7.96 -6.43 16.47
CA VAL A 174 6.58 -6.74 16.84
C VAL A 174 6.38 -8.25 16.97
N GLN A 175 5.46 -8.64 17.85
CA GLN A 175 5.05 -10.01 18.03
C GLN A 175 3.69 -10.27 17.34
N PRO A 176 3.31 -11.51 17.03
CA PRO A 176 1.99 -11.83 16.46
C PRO A 176 0.81 -11.23 17.22
N LYS A 177 0.93 -11.13 18.56
CA LYS A 177 -0.09 -10.48 19.40
C LYS A 177 -0.25 -8.99 19.08
N ASP A 178 0.83 -8.30 18.74
CA ASP A 178 0.81 -6.86 18.42
C ASP A 178 0.17 -6.64 17.04
N ILE A 179 0.44 -7.55 16.10
CA ILE A 179 -0.20 -7.56 14.77
C ILE A 179 -1.70 -7.81 14.91
N LYS A 180 -2.11 -8.78 15.75
CA LYS A 180 -3.52 -9.04 16.05
C LYS A 180 -4.18 -7.82 16.73
N GLY A 181 -3.49 -7.22 17.69
CA GLY A 181 -3.94 -5.98 18.34
C GLY A 181 -4.13 -4.83 17.35
N HIS A 182 -3.22 -4.69 16.37
CA HIS A 182 -3.38 -3.70 15.32
C HIS A 182 -4.67 -3.91 14.49
N LEU A 183 -4.98 -5.15 14.11
CA LEU A 183 -6.22 -5.45 13.38
C LEU A 183 -7.48 -5.19 14.22
N ILE A 184 -7.46 -5.51 15.52
CA ILE A 184 -8.56 -5.21 16.44
C ILE A 184 -8.77 -3.70 16.52
N ASN A 185 -7.72 -2.94 16.82
CA ASN A 185 -7.78 -1.48 16.90
C ASN A 185 -8.26 -0.86 15.56
N TYR A 186 -7.83 -1.45 14.43
CA TYR A 186 -8.32 -1.02 13.13
C TYR A 186 -9.82 -1.23 12.96
N CYS A 187 -10.35 -2.41 13.37
CA CYS A 187 -11.80 -2.67 13.32
C CYS A 187 -12.59 -1.67 14.17
N GLU A 188 -12.13 -1.41 15.38
CA GLU A 188 -12.79 -0.50 16.33
C GLU A 188 -12.74 0.97 15.83
N ASN A 189 -11.57 1.45 15.43
CA ASN A 189 -11.37 2.83 14.98
C ASN A 189 -12.12 3.16 13.67
N ASN A 190 -12.38 2.15 12.84
CA ASN A 190 -13.11 2.30 11.58
C ASN A 190 -14.58 1.84 11.67
N TYR A 191 -15.07 1.56 12.88
CA TYR A 191 -16.46 1.16 13.13
C TYR A 191 -16.92 -0.01 12.25
N LEU A 192 -16.07 -1.00 12.05
CA LEU A 192 -16.41 -2.19 11.28
C LEU A 192 -17.47 -3.03 12.03
N SER A 193 -18.19 -3.88 11.29
CA SER A 193 -19.23 -4.70 11.90
C SER A 193 -18.65 -5.65 12.96
N ASN A 194 -19.47 -5.97 13.97
CA ASN A 194 -19.11 -6.94 15.01
C ASN A 194 -18.69 -8.29 14.42
N ASP A 195 -19.30 -8.71 13.32
CA ASP A 195 -18.94 -9.97 12.64
C ASP A 195 -17.47 -9.99 12.17
N ILE A 196 -16.96 -8.84 11.69
CA ILE A 196 -15.55 -8.70 11.28
C ILE A 196 -14.63 -8.68 12.51
N LEU A 197 -15.01 -7.98 13.56
CA LEU A 197 -14.27 -7.96 14.82
C LEU A 197 -14.19 -9.37 15.44
N GLU A 198 -15.29 -10.08 15.55
CA GLU A 198 -15.36 -11.47 16.01
C GLU A 198 -14.50 -12.40 15.16
N LEU A 199 -14.47 -12.19 13.84
CA LEU A 199 -13.62 -12.94 12.93
C LEU A 199 -12.12 -12.75 13.27
N VAL A 200 -11.70 -11.54 13.64
CA VAL A 200 -10.31 -11.26 14.08
C VAL A 200 -10.03 -11.86 15.44
N LEU A 201 -10.94 -11.70 16.39
CA LEU A 201 -10.80 -12.21 17.76
C LEU A 201 -10.64 -13.74 17.78
N ASN A 202 -11.41 -14.45 16.96
CA ASN A 202 -11.50 -15.92 16.95
C ASN A 202 -10.55 -16.59 15.94
N THR A 203 -9.77 -15.82 15.15
CA THR A 203 -8.91 -16.41 14.12
C THR A 203 -7.60 -16.96 14.67
N ASN A 204 -7.20 -18.15 14.20
CA ASN A 204 -5.85 -18.72 14.39
C ASN A 204 -4.90 -18.36 13.23
N ARG A 205 -5.37 -17.60 12.24
CA ARG A 205 -4.61 -17.27 11.01
C ARG A 205 -3.62 -16.11 11.18
N LEU A 206 -3.40 -15.66 12.41
CA LEU A 206 -2.41 -14.63 12.77
C LEU A 206 -1.33 -15.22 13.69
N SER A 207 -1.03 -16.51 13.52
CA SER A 207 0.08 -17.19 14.20
C SER A 207 1.41 -16.97 13.46
N ASP A 208 2.52 -17.22 14.12
CA ASP A 208 3.87 -17.12 13.54
C ASP A 208 3.98 -17.79 12.16
N SER A 209 3.45 -19.01 12.02
CA SER A 209 3.52 -19.76 10.77
C SER A 209 2.76 -19.10 9.61
N THR A 210 1.67 -18.40 9.89
CA THR A 210 0.87 -17.70 8.87
C THR A 210 1.51 -16.35 8.52
N LEU A 211 2.11 -15.68 9.50
CA LEU A 211 2.79 -14.40 9.33
C LEU A 211 4.14 -14.52 8.63
N GLN A 212 4.73 -15.73 8.57
CA GLN A 212 5.92 -16.02 7.74
C GLN A 212 5.71 -15.73 6.23
N GLY A 213 4.48 -15.54 5.80
CA GLY A 213 4.15 -15.05 4.45
C GLY A 213 4.33 -13.55 4.25
N LEU A 214 4.64 -12.74 5.27
CA LEU A 214 4.94 -11.33 5.10
C LEU A 214 6.19 -11.13 4.23
N LYS A 215 6.27 -9.99 3.54
CA LYS A 215 7.42 -9.67 2.69
C LYS A 215 8.66 -9.53 3.55
N GLN A 216 9.69 -10.29 3.20
CA GLN A 216 11.02 -10.07 3.76
C GLN A 216 11.66 -8.85 3.09
N ILE A 217 12.25 -8.00 3.89
CA ILE A 217 12.95 -6.80 3.44
C ILE A 217 14.35 -6.79 4.03
N ASP A 218 15.24 -6.10 3.36
CA ASP A 218 16.56 -5.75 3.84
C ASP A 218 16.57 -4.26 4.19
N ILE A 219 17.13 -3.90 5.34
CA ILE A 219 17.10 -2.54 5.87
C ILE A 219 18.51 -2.08 6.17
N ASP A 220 18.87 -0.90 5.65
CA ASP A 220 20.11 -0.24 5.98
C ASP A 220 19.96 0.62 7.24
N PHE A 221 20.58 0.19 8.32
CA PHE A 221 20.65 0.91 9.60
C PHE A 221 21.89 1.80 9.73
N THR A 222 22.66 2.00 8.64
CA THR A 222 23.81 2.86 8.66
C THR A 222 23.38 4.33 8.76
N ASP A 223 23.82 5.01 9.79
CA ASP A 223 23.46 6.41 10.08
C ASP A 223 24.48 7.42 9.58
N TYR A 224 25.42 7.02 8.72
CA TYR A 224 26.45 7.87 8.15
C TYR A 224 26.72 7.58 6.67
N GLU A 225 27.29 8.55 6.01
CA GLU A 225 27.93 8.48 4.69
C GLU A 225 29.33 9.13 4.79
N PRO A 226 30.22 8.97 3.80
CA PRO A 226 31.60 9.51 3.89
C PRO A 226 31.69 10.99 4.27
N GLU A 227 30.69 11.80 3.91
CA GLU A 227 30.66 13.25 4.16
C GLU A 227 29.44 13.72 4.93
N ALA A 228 28.64 12.80 5.50
CA ALA A 228 27.41 13.14 6.19
C ALA A 228 27.07 12.18 7.32
N GLN A 229 26.43 12.71 8.35
CA GLN A 229 25.80 11.98 9.46
C GLN A 229 24.28 12.16 9.40
N PHE A 230 23.52 11.10 9.64
CA PHE A 230 22.06 11.17 9.77
C PHE A 230 21.66 11.22 11.25
N LEU A 231 20.78 12.16 11.58
CA LEU A 231 20.17 12.27 12.90
C LEU A 231 18.66 12.05 12.73
N PHE A 232 18.15 11.03 13.43
CA PHE A 232 16.76 10.61 13.32
C PHE A 232 15.94 11.20 14.45
N PHE A 233 14.81 11.83 14.08
CA PHE A 233 13.81 12.35 15.00
C PHE A 233 12.45 11.74 14.59
N GLU A 234 11.49 11.73 15.48
CA GLU A 234 10.17 11.15 15.22
C GLU A 234 9.49 11.73 13.95
N ASN A 235 9.64 13.02 13.72
CA ASN A 235 8.95 13.74 12.65
C ASN A 235 9.85 14.17 11.49
N LYS A 236 11.17 13.89 11.53
CA LYS A 236 12.14 14.29 10.50
C LYS A 236 13.44 13.53 10.59
N VAL A 237 14.25 13.62 9.54
CA VAL A 237 15.65 13.17 9.53
C VAL A 237 16.55 14.31 9.07
N TRP A 238 17.58 14.61 9.81
CA TRP A 238 18.59 15.55 9.38
C TRP A 238 19.78 14.82 8.76
N LYS A 239 20.15 15.22 7.55
CA LYS A 239 21.43 14.90 6.95
C LYS A 239 22.38 16.05 7.24
N VAL A 240 23.33 15.84 8.14
CA VAL A 240 24.31 16.83 8.58
C VAL A 240 25.59 16.62 7.77
N THR A 241 26.02 17.65 7.09
CA THR A 241 27.28 17.68 6.33
C THR A 241 28.25 18.73 6.93
N SER A 242 29.48 18.81 6.43
CA SER A 242 30.40 19.85 6.85
C SER A 242 29.97 21.28 6.47
N LYS A 243 28.94 21.43 5.62
CA LYS A 243 28.54 22.73 5.07
C LYS A 243 27.11 23.09 5.43
N ASP A 244 26.21 22.09 5.64
CA ASP A 244 24.79 22.34 5.78
C ASP A 244 24.08 21.24 6.54
N ILE A 245 22.85 21.54 7.02
CA ILE A 245 21.91 20.59 7.60
C ILE A 245 20.69 20.52 6.68
N ILE A 246 20.49 19.37 6.05
CA ILE A 246 19.36 19.13 5.15
C ILE A 246 18.28 18.38 5.91
N GLU A 247 17.10 18.99 6.00
CA GLU A 247 15.94 18.36 6.63
C GLU A 247 15.19 17.47 5.62
N ASN A 248 14.96 16.23 5.97
CA ASN A 248 14.21 15.25 5.20
C ASN A 248 12.97 14.82 5.95
N ARG A 249 11.88 14.50 5.22
CA ARG A 249 10.67 13.95 5.79
C ARG A 249 10.88 12.49 6.19
N PRO A 250 10.15 11.98 7.21
CA PRO A 250 10.17 10.55 7.54
C PRO A 250 9.86 9.69 6.31
N GLY A 251 10.66 8.63 6.10
CA GLY A 251 10.51 7.70 4.98
C GLY A 251 10.89 8.25 3.59
N SER A 252 11.46 9.49 3.50
CA SER A 252 11.93 10.04 2.22
C SER A 252 13.36 9.66 1.86
N ILE A 253 14.06 9.02 2.78
CA ILE A 253 15.41 8.48 2.61
C ILE A 253 15.44 7.01 2.99
N ASP A 254 16.27 6.25 2.34
CA ASP A 254 16.39 4.78 2.52
C ASP A 254 17.34 4.43 3.68
N ARG A 255 17.09 5.09 4.84
CA ARG A 255 17.85 4.93 6.07
C ARG A 255 16.91 4.81 7.25
N PHE A 256 17.22 3.92 8.16
CA PHE A 256 16.32 3.53 9.23
C PHE A 256 17.02 3.48 10.58
N VAL A 257 16.25 3.57 11.64
CA VAL A 257 16.71 3.47 13.03
C VAL A 257 15.77 2.58 13.83
N TRP A 258 16.34 1.80 14.77
CA TRP A 258 15.54 1.06 15.74
C TRP A 258 14.85 2.00 16.72
N GLU A 259 13.57 1.74 17.00
CA GLU A 259 12.87 2.35 18.13
C GLU A 259 13.61 1.97 19.43
N ARG A 260 13.95 2.97 20.25
CA ARG A 260 14.67 2.80 21.54
C ARG A 260 13.71 2.74 22.72
#